data_92ba202ad770b2fb75a243e3ca00e5c3
#
_entry.id   92ba202ad770b2fb75a243e3ca00e5c3
#
_cell.length_a   1.000
_cell.length_b   1.000
_cell.length_c   1.000
_cell.angle_alpha   90.00
_cell.angle_beta   90.00
_cell.angle_gamma   90.00
#
_symmetry.space_group_name_H-M   'P 1'
#
loop_
_entity.id
_entity.type
_entity.pdbx_description
1 polymer ?
#
loop_
_entity_poly.entity_id
_entity_poly.type
_entity_poly.pdbx_seq_one_letter_code
_entity_poly.pdbx_strand_id
1 'polypeptide(L)'
;MFGISSLGWIHTLGSLPAIPVALYMFGRHGRIVPRSRAGAVYLGSMLIGALTVFLVARQPVSYGIGVTTILVLLAGYGAQSILGSTRVARYVETICLSLSAFLLMLPTITEILRRVPDGHPLAPDLNSPLLLGAQGALLVILVVGLAAQILYLRRNKAVSN
;
A
#
# COMPACT_ATOMS: atom_id res chain seq x y z
N MET A 1 12.71 -1.50 -23.11
CA MET A 1 13.25 -1.77 -21.78
C MET A 1 12.09 -2.26 -20.91
N PHE A 2 12.12 -3.51 -20.42
CA PHE A 2 11.07 -4.19 -19.63
C PHE A 2 9.66 -4.24 -20.24
N GLY A 3 9.47 -3.94 -21.53
CA GLY A 3 8.15 -3.92 -22.20
C GLY A 3 7.13 -2.93 -21.62
N ILE A 4 7.59 -1.86 -20.95
CA ILE A 4 6.74 -0.86 -20.28
C ILE A 4 6.48 0.29 -21.23
N SER A 5 5.18 0.66 -21.39
CA SER A 5 4.76 1.84 -22.15
C SER A 5 5.13 3.15 -21.44
N SER A 6 5.10 4.29 -22.13
CA SER A 6 5.33 5.61 -21.53
C SER A 6 4.35 5.90 -20.36
N LEU A 7 3.07 5.54 -20.50
CA LEU A 7 2.09 5.63 -19.44
C LEU A 7 2.41 4.70 -18.26
N GLY A 8 2.92 3.49 -18.55
CA GLY A 8 3.39 2.56 -17.52
C GLY A 8 4.56 3.13 -16.73
N TRP A 9 5.47 3.86 -17.36
CA TRP A 9 6.55 4.55 -16.67
C TRP A 9 6.04 5.68 -15.76
N ILE A 10 5.07 6.47 -16.20
CA ILE A 10 4.43 7.51 -15.38
C ILE A 10 3.76 6.88 -14.15
N HIS A 11 3.02 5.79 -14.36
CA HIS A 11 2.38 5.02 -13.28
C HIS A 11 3.42 4.54 -12.25
N THR A 12 4.47 3.86 -12.73
CA THR A 12 5.49 3.26 -11.87
C THR A 12 6.29 4.33 -11.13
N LEU A 13 6.85 5.31 -11.84
CA LEU A 13 7.67 6.36 -11.22
C LEU A 13 6.84 7.28 -10.32
N GLY A 14 5.57 7.54 -10.65
CA GLY A 14 4.68 8.36 -9.84
C GLY A 14 4.25 7.67 -8.54
N SER A 15 4.06 6.35 -8.55
CA SER A 15 3.70 5.57 -7.36
C SER A 15 4.91 5.14 -6.52
N LEU A 16 6.10 5.03 -7.11
CA LEU A 16 7.30 4.53 -6.46
C LEU A 16 7.67 5.25 -5.14
N PRO A 17 7.56 6.59 -5.02
CA PRO A 17 7.89 7.28 -3.77
C PRO A 17 7.03 6.86 -2.57
N ALA A 18 5.84 6.29 -2.80
CA ALA A 18 5.00 5.79 -1.71
C ALA A 18 5.69 4.68 -0.90
N ILE A 19 6.53 3.85 -1.52
CA ILE A 19 7.20 2.73 -0.86
C ILE A 19 8.20 3.21 0.21
N PRO A 20 9.26 3.98 -0.11
CA PRO A 20 10.23 4.42 0.88
C PRO A 20 9.58 5.32 1.94
N VAL A 21 8.58 6.12 1.57
CA VAL A 21 7.87 6.98 2.51
C VAL A 21 7.01 6.15 3.48
N ALA A 22 6.35 5.10 3.01
CA ALA A 22 5.63 4.17 3.89
C ALA A 22 6.58 3.46 4.84
N LEU A 23 7.71 2.93 4.34
CA LEU A 23 8.73 2.27 5.17
C LEU A 23 9.29 3.21 6.23
N TYR A 24 9.59 4.45 5.88
CA TYR A 24 10.00 5.48 6.84
C TYR A 24 8.96 5.68 7.94
N MET A 25 7.67 5.83 7.56
CA MET A 25 6.61 6.06 8.54
C MET A 25 6.36 4.84 9.43
N PHE A 26 6.41 3.63 8.87
CA PHE A 26 6.31 2.40 9.68
C PHE A 26 7.48 2.27 10.65
N GLY A 27 8.70 2.52 10.21
CA GLY A 27 9.89 2.45 11.07
C GLY A 27 9.90 3.52 12.17
N ARG A 28 9.46 4.75 11.85
CA ARG A 28 9.52 5.90 12.78
C ARG A 28 8.30 6.00 13.71
N HIS A 29 7.13 5.63 13.22
CA HIS A 29 5.85 5.86 13.92
C HIS A 29 5.04 4.57 14.14
N GLY A 30 5.50 3.42 13.62
CA GLY A 30 4.77 2.16 13.65
C GLY A 30 3.51 2.14 12.76
N ARG A 31 3.19 3.24 12.07
CA ARG A 31 2.01 3.40 11.22
C ARG A 31 2.18 4.54 10.22
N ILE A 32 1.36 4.58 9.20
CA ILE A 32 1.27 5.75 8.31
C ILE A 32 0.57 6.90 9.06
N VAL A 33 1.18 8.09 9.01
CA VAL A 33 0.67 9.31 9.66
C VAL A 33 0.17 10.28 8.58
N PRO A 34 -1.15 10.31 8.30
CA PRO A 34 -1.68 11.01 7.12
C PRO A 34 -1.46 12.52 7.15
N ARG A 35 -1.46 13.14 8.33
CA ARG A 35 -1.31 14.61 8.50
C ARG A 35 0.14 15.07 8.65
N SER A 36 1.10 14.26 8.21
CA SER A 36 2.51 14.62 8.12
C SER A 36 2.91 14.98 6.68
N ARG A 37 4.07 15.64 6.50
CA ARG A 37 4.63 15.84 5.15
C ARG A 37 4.85 14.53 4.42
N ALA A 38 5.35 13.52 5.11
CA ALA A 38 5.50 12.17 4.58
C ALA A 38 4.14 11.56 4.18
N GLY A 39 3.10 11.75 5.01
CA GLY A 39 1.74 11.34 4.68
C GLY A 39 1.20 12.01 3.41
N ALA A 40 1.47 13.30 3.21
CA ALA A 40 1.04 14.00 2.00
C ALA A 40 1.74 13.45 0.74
N VAL A 41 3.05 13.18 0.81
CA VAL A 41 3.80 12.55 -0.29
C VAL A 41 3.26 11.14 -0.56
N TYR A 42 3.01 10.35 0.49
CA TYR A 42 2.40 9.03 0.37
C TYR A 42 1.05 9.09 -0.34
N LEU A 43 0.15 9.98 0.10
CA LEU A 43 -1.17 10.14 -0.52
C LEU A 43 -1.05 10.51 -2.00
N GLY A 44 -0.24 11.52 -2.33
CA GLY A 44 -0.04 11.97 -3.71
C GLY A 44 0.46 10.85 -4.62
N SER A 45 1.50 10.13 -4.19
CA SER A 45 2.06 9.00 -4.94
C SER A 45 1.06 7.85 -5.08
N MET A 46 0.32 7.53 -4.02
CA MET A 46 -0.71 6.49 -4.06
C MET A 46 -1.86 6.85 -4.99
N LEU A 47 -2.29 8.13 -5.01
CA LEU A 47 -3.34 8.60 -5.91
C LEU A 47 -2.86 8.57 -7.37
N ILE A 48 -1.63 8.97 -7.66
CA ILE A 48 -1.06 8.84 -9.01
C ILE A 48 -1.12 7.37 -9.44
N GLY A 49 -0.65 6.44 -8.62
CA GLY A 49 -0.72 5.01 -8.90
C GLY A 49 -2.14 4.51 -9.10
N ALA A 50 -3.03 4.80 -8.15
CA ALA A 50 -4.41 4.30 -8.16
C ALA A 50 -5.27 4.88 -9.30
N LEU A 51 -5.00 6.10 -9.76
CA LEU A 51 -5.71 6.72 -10.88
C LEU A 51 -5.14 6.26 -12.22
N THR A 52 -3.82 6.21 -12.34
CA THR A 52 -3.19 5.81 -13.61
C THR A 52 -3.32 4.32 -13.89
N VAL A 53 -3.60 3.48 -12.89
CA VAL A 53 -3.86 2.04 -13.13
C VAL A 53 -5.00 1.83 -14.12
N PHE A 54 -6.04 2.68 -14.12
CA PHE A 54 -7.16 2.59 -15.06
C PHE A 54 -6.76 2.84 -16.52
N LEU A 55 -5.60 3.47 -16.75
CA LEU A 55 -5.06 3.75 -18.09
C LEU A 55 -4.06 2.69 -18.55
N VAL A 56 -3.40 1.98 -17.62
CA VAL A 56 -2.33 1.03 -17.95
C VAL A 56 -2.71 -0.43 -17.74
N ALA A 57 -3.70 -0.70 -16.91
CA ALA A 57 -4.13 -2.06 -16.59
C ALA A 57 -4.83 -2.73 -17.79
N ARG A 58 -4.54 -4.01 -17.95
CA ARG A 58 -5.18 -4.89 -18.97
C ARG A 58 -6.00 -6.02 -18.34
N GLN A 59 -5.95 -6.16 -17.02
CA GLN A 59 -6.63 -7.24 -16.30
C GLN A 59 -7.69 -6.70 -15.33
N PRO A 60 -8.85 -7.34 -15.23
CA PRO A 60 -9.93 -6.90 -14.33
C PRO A 60 -9.50 -6.78 -12.87
N VAL A 61 -8.62 -7.66 -12.40
CA VAL A 61 -8.11 -7.63 -11.02
C VAL A 61 -7.39 -6.33 -10.68
N SER A 62 -6.67 -5.74 -11.66
CA SER A 62 -5.96 -4.48 -11.46
C SER A 62 -6.91 -3.30 -11.24
N TYR A 63 -8.05 -3.28 -11.93
CA TYR A 63 -9.11 -2.29 -11.69
C TYR A 63 -9.70 -2.43 -10.28
N GLY A 64 -9.94 -3.69 -9.83
CA GLY A 64 -10.39 -3.96 -8.47
C GLY A 64 -9.41 -3.45 -7.41
N ILE A 65 -8.12 -3.69 -7.60
CA ILE A 65 -7.06 -3.16 -6.71
C ILE A 65 -7.08 -1.64 -6.72
N GLY A 66 -7.18 -0.99 -7.89
CA GLY A 66 -7.23 0.47 -8.02
C GLY A 66 -8.40 1.09 -7.26
N VAL A 67 -9.62 0.57 -7.49
CA VAL A 67 -10.84 1.04 -6.80
C VAL A 67 -10.70 0.84 -5.30
N THR A 68 -10.31 -0.35 -4.85
CA THR A 68 -10.15 -0.64 -3.42
C THR A 68 -9.10 0.27 -2.79
N THR A 69 -7.99 0.54 -3.48
CA THR A 69 -6.96 1.46 -3.01
C THR A 69 -7.51 2.87 -2.80
N ILE A 70 -8.28 3.40 -3.75
CA ILE A 70 -8.92 4.72 -3.61
C ILE A 70 -9.86 4.73 -2.40
N LEU A 71 -10.71 3.73 -2.25
CA LEU A 71 -11.66 3.65 -1.14
C LEU A 71 -10.97 3.60 0.22
N VAL A 72 -9.93 2.78 0.39
CA VAL A 72 -9.20 2.70 1.67
C VAL A 72 -8.36 3.95 1.94
N LEU A 73 -7.84 4.63 0.91
CA LEU A 73 -7.18 5.94 1.08
C LEU A 73 -8.16 6.99 1.56
N LEU A 74 -9.32 7.10 0.92
CA LEU A 74 -10.38 8.04 1.33
C LEU A 74 -10.85 7.76 2.75
N ALA A 75 -11.09 6.50 3.10
CA ALA A 75 -11.47 6.10 4.45
C ALA A 75 -10.36 6.42 5.47
N GLY A 76 -9.10 6.11 5.17
CA GLY A 76 -7.98 6.36 6.06
C GLY A 76 -7.71 7.85 6.28
N TYR A 77 -7.61 8.64 5.22
CA TYR A 77 -7.36 10.10 5.32
C TYR A 77 -8.57 10.87 5.82
N GLY A 78 -9.79 10.42 5.48
CA GLY A 78 -11.06 11.04 5.90
C GLY A 78 -11.51 10.67 7.30
N ALA A 79 -10.96 9.61 7.91
CA ALA A 79 -11.43 9.06 9.18
C ALA A 79 -11.59 10.10 10.29
N GLN A 80 -10.59 10.96 10.50
CA GLN A 80 -10.67 11.98 11.55
C GLN A 80 -11.57 13.17 11.16
N SER A 81 -11.73 13.46 9.88
CA SER A 81 -12.63 14.53 9.43
C SER A 81 -14.10 14.15 9.65
N ILE A 82 -14.41 12.85 9.53
CA ILE A 82 -15.77 12.33 9.67
C ILE A 82 -16.08 11.94 11.13
N LEU A 83 -15.14 11.27 11.80
CA LEU A 83 -15.34 10.69 13.13
C LEU A 83 -14.70 11.52 14.26
N GLY A 84 -14.13 12.69 13.94
CA GLY A 84 -13.37 13.51 14.90
C GLY A 84 -12.09 12.81 15.36
N SER A 85 -11.43 13.39 16.37
CA SER A 85 -10.22 12.83 16.98
C SER A 85 -10.51 11.64 17.92
N THR A 86 -11.40 10.76 17.52
CA THR A 86 -11.83 9.61 18.30
C THR A 86 -10.89 8.44 18.17
N ARG A 87 -11.06 7.45 19.03
CA ARG A 87 -10.33 6.18 18.96
C ARG A 87 -10.70 5.38 17.72
N VAL A 88 -11.99 5.38 17.38
CA VAL A 88 -12.49 4.70 16.17
C VAL A 88 -11.81 5.27 14.93
N ALA A 89 -11.76 6.61 14.81
CA ALA A 89 -11.04 7.27 13.72
C ALA A 89 -9.59 6.80 13.60
N ARG A 90 -8.89 6.69 14.74
CA ARG A 90 -7.47 6.24 14.77
C ARG A 90 -7.30 4.79 14.35
N TYR A 91 -8.23 3.90 14.72
CA TYR A 91 -8.22 2.51 14.24
C TYR A 91 -8.52 2.43 12.75
N VAL A 92 -9.55 3.11 12.26
CA VAL A 92 -9.90 3.16 10.84
C VAL A 92 -8.72 3.69 10.01
N GLU A 93 -8.13 4.82 10.43
CA GLU A 93 -6.94 5.39 9.81
C GLU A 93 -5.81 4.37 9.71
N THR A 94 -5.46 3.71 10.82
CA THR A 94 -4.35 2.76 10.87
C THR A 94 -4.62 1.54 10.00
N ILE A 95 -5.79 0.94 10.09
CA ILE A 95 -6.16 -0.25 9.32
C ILE A 95 -6.20 0.07 7.82
N CYS A 96 -6.92 1.11 7.43
CA CYS A 96 -7.07 1.48 6.02
C CYS A 96 -5.73 1.84 5.37
N LEU A 97 -4.88 2.61 6.06
CA LEU A 97 -3.60 3.00 5.49
C LEU A 97 -2.57 1.85 5.46
N SER A 98 -2.60 0.93 6.42
CA SER A 98 -1.79 -0.30 6.34
C SER A 98 -2.27 -1.21 5.20
N LEU A 99 -3.58 -1.32 5.00
CA LEU A 99 -4.15 -2.05 3.86
C LEU A 99 -3.78 -1.39 2.53
N SER A 100 -3.77 -0.05 2.43
CA SER A 100 -3.33 0.62 1.21
C SER A 100 -1.86 0.35 0.87
N ALA A 101 -0.99 0.25 1.87
CA ALA A 101 0.41 -0.12 1.66
C ALA A 101 0.55 -1.58 1.17
N PHE A 102 -0.25 -2.48 1.70
CA PHE A 102 -0.31 -3.86 1.20
C PHE A 102 -0.79 -3.92 -0.26
N LEU A 103 -1.86 -3.18 -0.60
CA LEU A 103 -2.37 -3.11 -1.97
C LEU A 103 -1.35 -2.51 -2.96
N LEU A 104 -0.48 -1.60 -2.51
CA LEU A 104 0.66 -1.11 -3.29
C LEU A 104 1.70 -2.20 -3.53
N MET A 105 2.02 -2.98 -2.50
CA MET A 105 3.08 -3.99 -2.56
C MET A 105 2.70 -5.21 -3.40
N LEU A 106 1.42 -5.57 -3.50
CA LEU A 106 0.96 -6.71 -4.30
C LEU A 106 1.35 -6.59 -5.78
N PRO A 107 0.93 -5.54 -6.53
CA PRO A 107 1.35 -5.36 -7.92
C PRO A 107 2.85 -5.09 -8.01
N THR A 108 3.45 -4.40 -7.05
CA THR A 108 4.89 -4.09 -7.06
C THR A 108 5.73 -5.36 -7.09
N ILE A 109 5.49 -6.29 -6.15
CA ILE A 109 6.25 -7.56 -6.12
C ILE A 109 5.93 -8.43 -7.34
N THR A 110 4.68 -8.42 -7.79
CA THR A 110 4.26 -9.14 -8.99
C THR A 110 5.03 -8.66 -10.23
N GLU A 111 5.08 -7.34 -10.44
CA GLU A 111 5.80 -6.77 -11.59
C GLU A 111 7.31 -6.98 -11.50
N ILE A 112 7.90 -6.86 -10.32
CA ILE A 112 9.33 -7.13 -10.11
C ILE A 112 9.65 -8.58 -10.47
N LEU A 113 8.97 -9.55 -9.86
CA LEU A 113 9.28 -10.96 -10.06
C LEU A 113 8.99 -11.43 -11.50
N ARG A 114 8.03 -10.81 -12.18
CA ARG A 114 7.66 -11.15 -13.57
C ARG A 114 8.48 -10.43 -14.63
N ARG A 115 9.31 -9.46 -14.27
CA ARG A 115 10.07 -8.66 -15.24
C ARG A 115 11.56 -8.61 -14.98
N VAL A 116 12.00 -8.98 -13.80
CA VAL A 116 13.42 -8.90 -13.41
C VAL A 116 13.98 -10.30 -13.14
N PRO A 117 15.15 -10.65 -13.69
CA PRO A 117 15.92 -9.91 -14.71
C PRO A 117 15.25 -9.83 -16.09
N ASP A 118 15.56 -8.79 -16.86
CA ASP A 118 15.02 -8.61 -18.21
C ASP A 118 15.42 -9.80 -19.10
N GLY A 119 14.44 -10.42 -19.76
CA GLY A 119 14.64 -11.64 -20.58
C GLY A 119 14.61 -12.97 -19.82
N HIS A 120 14.88 -12.99 -18.53
CA HIS A 120 14.87 -14.20 -17.68
C HIS A 120 14.20 -13.94 -16.32
N PRO A 121 12.87 -13.64 -16.31
CA PRO A 121 12.18 -13.28 -15.08
C PRO A 121 12.18 -14.42 -14.06
N LEU A 122 12.24 -14.06 -12.76
CA LEU A 122 12.26 -15.01 -11.65
C LEU A 122 10.96 -15.83 -11.54
N ALA A 123 9.84 -15.23 -11.92
CA ALA A 123 8.52 -15.86 -11.90
C ALA A 123 7.73 -15.45 -13.15
N PRO A 124 7.93 -16.11 -14.31
CA PRO A 124 7.25 -15.72 -15.56
C PRO A 124 5.73 -15.95 -15.50
N ASP A 125 5.30 -16.90 -14.68
CA ASP A 125 3.89 -17.30 -14.53
C ASP A 125 3.24 -16.70 -13.30
N LEU A 126 1.95 -16.33 -13.41
CA LEU A 126 1.14 -15.86 -12.27
C LEU A 126 0.93 -16.93 -11.20
N ASN A 127 0.99 -18.21 -11.59
CA ASN A 127 0.87 -19.35 -10.69
C ASN A 127 2.22 -19.87 -10.18
N SER A 128 3.31 -19.14 -10.42
CA SER A 128 4.64 -19.51 -9.93
C SER A 128 4.62 -19.63 -8.40
N PRO A 129 5.14 -20.74 -7.81
CA PRO A 129 5.22 -20.89 -6.35
C PRO A 129 5.98 -19.76 -5.67
N LEU A 130 7.01 -19.20 -6.33
CA LEU A 130 7.76 -18.05 -5.81
C LEU A 130 6.88 -16.80 -5.69
N LEU A 131 6.08 -16.51 -6.71
CA LEU A 131 5.17 -15.36 -6.71
C LEU A 131 4.07 -15.54 -5.66
N LEU A 132 3.43 -16.69 -5.61
CA LEU A 132 2.39 -16.99 -4.62
C LEU A 132 2.95 -16.97 -3.19
N GLY A 133 4.16 -17.48 -2.98
CA GLY A 133 4.86 -17.44 -1.70
C GLY A 133 5.17 -16.00 -1.28
N ALA A 134 5.63 -15.15 -2.19
CA ALA A 134 5.92 -13.74 -1.92
C ALA A 134 4.63 -12.95 -1.58
N GLN A 135 3.53 -13.19 -2.30
CA GLN A 135 2.22 -12.58 -1.99
C GLN A 135 1.67 -13.08 -0.66
N GLY A 136 1.83 -14.37 -0.35
CA GLY A 136 1.49 -14.95 0.95
C GLY A 136 2.30 -14.33 2.09
N ALA A 137 3.60 -14.12 1.89
CA ALA A 137 4.46 -13.45 2.88
C ALA A 137 4.01 -12.00 3.13
N LEU A 138 3.62 -11.25 2.09
CA LEU A 138 3.05 -9.91 2.24
C LEU A 138 1.76 -9.91 3.07
N LEU A 139 0.89 -10.91 2.86
CA LEU A 139 -0.33 -11.05 3.65
C LEU A 139 -0.02 -11.34 5.13
N VAL A 140 0.94 -12.21 5.41
CA VAL A 140 1.39 -12.47 6.79
C VAL A 140 1.95 -11.21 7.42
N ILE A 141 2.77 -10.44 6.70
CA ILE A 141 3.31 -9.15 7.18
C ILE A 141 2.17 -8.17 7.49
N LEU A 142 1.14 -8.09 6.65
CA LEU A 142 -0.03 -7.25 6.91
C LEU A 142 -0.74 -7.67 8.19
N VAL A 143 -1.07 -8.95 8.35
CA VAL A 143 -1.81 -9.47 9.51
C VAL A 143 -1.04 -9.26 10.81
N VAL A 144 0.24 -9.63 10.83
CA VAL A 144 1.12 -9.45 11.99
C VAL A 144 1.32 -7.96 12.30
N GLY A 145 1.55 -7.15 11.27
CA GLY A 145 1.71 -5.70 11.39
C GLY A 145 0.47 -5.03 11.96
N LEU A 146 -0.72 -5.36 11.44
CA LEU A 146 -1.98 -4.84 11.95
C LEU A 146 -2.24 -5.28 13.40
N ALA A 147 -1.97 -6.54 13.74
CA ALA A 147 -2.11 -7.02 15.12
C ALA A 147 -1.19 -6.22 16.06
N ALA A 148 0.07 -6.02 15.69
CA ALA A 148 1.03 -5.23 16.47
C ALA A 148 0.57 -3.77 16.62
N GLN A 149 0.09 -3.13 15.55
CA GLN A 149 -0.42 -1.75 15.57
C GLN A 149 -1.65 -1.62 16.48
N ILE A 150 -2.59 -2.55 16.39
CA ILE A 150 -3.80 -2.55 17.22
C ILE A 150 -3.43 -2.74 18.70
N LEU A 151 -2.51 -3.66 19.01
CA LEU A 151 -2.03 -3.88 20.38
C LEU A 151 -1.32 -2.63 20.92
N TYR A 152 -0.48 -1.99 20.12
CA TYR A 152 0.19 -0.73 20.47
C TYR A 152 -0.82 0.38 20.77
N LEU A 153 -1.84 0.56 19.91
CA LEU A 153 -2.90 1.53 20.14
C LEU A 153 -3.74 1.24 21.39
N ARG A 154 -3.89 -0.03 21.76
CA ARG A 154 -4.57 -0.44 23.00
C ARG A 154 -3.74 -0.14 24.24
N ARG A 155 -2.43 -0.43 24.22
CA ARG A 155 -1.53 -0.25 25.37
C ARG A 155 -1.34 1.23 25.74
N ASN A 156 -1.20 2.11 24.78
CA ASN A 156 -1.05 3.55 25.02
C ASN A 156 -2.29 4.22 25.65
N LYS A 157 -3.34 3.46 25.89
CA LYS A 157 -4.51 3.85 26.69
C LYS A 157 -4.32 3.69 28.20
N ALA A 158 -3.57 2.68 28.61
CA ALA A 158 -3.44 2.34 30.02
C ALA A 158 -2.58 3.36 30.79
N VAL A 159 -1.83 4.21 30.08
CA VAL A 159 -0.90 5.20 30.66
C VAL A 159 -1.53 6.60 30.78
N SER A 160 -2.71 6.85 30.18
CA SER A 160 -3.37 8.17 30.18
C SER A 160 -4.63 8.26 31.05
N ASN A 161 -4.87 7.27 31.90
CA ASN A 161 -5.79 7.26 33.02
C ASN A 161 -5.00 7.17 34.33
#